data_c27429d3eefedc20e62e7d0044c959f8
#
_entry.id   c27429d3eefedc20e62e7d0044c959f8
#
_cell.length_a   1.000
_cell.length_b   1.000
_cell.length_c   1.000
_cell.angle_alpha   90.00
_cell.angle_beta   90.00
_cell.angle_gamma   90.00
#
_symmetry.space_group_name_H-M   'P 1'
#
loop_
_entity.id
_entity.type
_entity.pdbx_description
1 polymer ?
#
loop_
_entity_poly.entity_id
_entity_poly.type
_entity_poly.pdbx_seq_one_letter_code
_entity_poly.pdbx_strand_id
1 'polypeptide(L)'
;MKALDGLPPPDGLRLAVMQARRYDEATSAYPGFAASRRNYDIAEGIDAAGRPRSGVLEASWRVGGATGAEVIALTAFKQDPSLHVIDVSHIEEFGHNRRAPDGAAVLFEGDDPRDGPMIRYTVVNRMERRPG
;
A
#
# COMPACT_ATOMS: atom_id res chain seq x y z
N MET A 1 -11.02 10.13 0.65
CA MET A 1 -10.05 9.68 1.69
C MET A 1 -10.47 9.95 3.14
N LYS A 2 -11.64 10.54 3.40
CA LYS A 2 -12.14 10.76 4.78
C LYS A 2 -12.52 9.48 5.54
N ALA A 3 -12.67 8.35 4.86
CA ALA A 3 -13.11 7.10 5.51
C ALA A 3 -12.03 6.42 6.38
N LEU A 4 -10.75 6.68 6.11
CA LEU A 4 -9.64 6.13 6.89
C LEU A 4 -9.24 6.99 8.09
N ASP A 5 -9.68 8.26 8.14
CA ASP A 5 -9.34 9.17 9.24
C ASP A 5 -10.02 8.79 10.55
N GLY A 6 -11.06 7.96 10.50
CA GLY A 6 -11.80 7.47 11.67
C GLY A 6 -11.36 6.11 12.21
N LEU A 7 -10.48 5.38 11.52
CA LEU A 7 -9.99 4.08 11.96
C LEU A 7 -8.65 4.28 12.70
N PRO A 8 -8.56 3.92 14.00
CA PRO A 8 -7.31 3.98 14.71
C PRO A 8 -6.34 2.96 14.07
N PRO A 9 -5.12 3.37 13.70
CA PRO A 9 -4.13 2.41 13.22
C PRO A 9 -3.79 1.41 14.34
N PRO A 10 -3.44 0.17 14.01
CA PRO A 10 -2.86 -0.76 14.97
C PRO A 10 -1.73 -0.10 15.76
N ASP A 11 -1.59 -0.42 17.04
CA ASP A 11 -0.65 0.28 17.95
C ASP A 11 0.79 0.30 17.40
N GLY A 12 1.25 -0.78 16.77
CA GLY A 12 2.56 -0.86 16.12
C GLY A 12 2.75 0.07 14.91
N LEU A 13 1.67 0.53 14.28
CA LEU A 13 1.73 1.41 13.10
C LEU A 13 1.43 2.87 13.42
N ARG A 14 1.08 3.18 14.66
CA ARG A 14 0.67 4.55 15.05
C ARG A 14 1.78 5.57 14.78
N LEU A 15 3.01 5.25 15.15
CA LEU A 15 4.16 6.14 14.94
C LEU A 15 4.42 6.32 13.43
N ALA A 16 4.42 5.24 12.66
CA ALA A 16 4.63 5.28 11.22
C ALA A 16 3.59 6.16 10.51
N VAL A 17 2.30 5.98 10.83
CA VAL A 17 1.21 6.80 10.27
C VAL A 17 1.37 8.27 10.66
N MET A 18 1.74 8.57 11.91
CA MET A 18 1.96 9.94 12.36
C MET A 18 3.13 10.59 11.60
N GLN A 19 4.22 9.88 11.38
CA GLN A 19 5.37 10.36 10.63
C GLN A 19 5.03 10.62 9.16
N ALA A 20 4.31 9.70 8.51
CA ALA A 20 3.85 9.89 7.14
C ALA A 20 2.96 11.13 7.02
N ARG A 21 1.99 11.31 7.92
CA ARG A 21 1.11 12.49 7.94
C ARG A 21 1.90 13.78 8.11
N ARG A 22 2.84 13.83 9.05
CA ARG A 22 3.67 15.02 9.27
C ARG A 22 4.53 15.35 8.05
N TYR A 23 5.04 14.35 7.36
CA TYR A 23 5.78 14.55 6.11
C TYR A 23 4.86 15.07 5.01
N ASP A 24 3.67 14.49 4.86
CA ASP A 24 2.67 14.93 3.89
C ASP A 24 2.23 16.38 4.13
N GLU A 25 1.99 16.78 5.37
CA GLU A 25 1.65 18.15 5.75
C GLU A 25 2.75 19.14 5.32
N ALA A 26 4.02 18.75 5.41
CA ALA A 26 5.13 19.61 5.00
C ALA A 26 5.12 19.93 3.49
N THR A 27 4.48 19.11 2.66
CA THR A 27 4.32 19.39 1.21
C THR A 27 3.45 20.62 0.96
N SER A 28 2.61 20.99 1.91
CA SER A 28 1.75 22.18 1.82
C SER A 28 2.54 23.51 1.80
N ALA A 29 3.80 23.48 2.23
CA ALA A 29 4.72 24.63 2.14
C ALA A 29 5.18 24.95 0.71
N TYR A 30 4.87 24.07 -0.26
CA TYR A 30 5.29 24.20 -1.65
C TYR A 30 4.10 24.55 -2.54
N PRO A 31 3.85 25.84 -2.83
CA PRO A 31 2.75 26.26 -3.69
C PRO A 31 2.85 25.63 -5.08
N GLY A 32 1.73 25.11 -5.58
CA GLY A 32 1.69 24.46 -6.89
C GLY A 32 2.12 22.99 -6.89
N PHE A 33 2.52 22.41 -5.74
CA PHE A 33 2.77 20.98 -5.65
C PHE A 33 1.46 20.21 -5.81
N ALA A 34 1.38 19.39 -6.85
CA ALA A 34 0.25 18.53 -7.13
C ALA A 34 0.74 17.10 -7.35
N ALA A 35 0.12 16.14 -6.68
CA ALA A 35 0.41 14.74 -6.84
C ALA A 35 -0.90 13.96 -6.98
N SER A 36 -0.95 13.05 -7.96
CA SER A 36 -2.12 12.18 -8.17
C SER A 36 -2.25 11.13 -7.09
N ARG A 37 -1.12 10.76 -6.47
CA ARG A 37 -1.01 9.81 -5.37
C ARG A 37 0.07 10.24 -4.42
N ARG A 38 -0.06 9.81 -3.16
CA ARG A 38 0.95 10.05 -2.13
C ARG A 38 1.16 8.76 -1.35
N ASN A 39 2.35 8.21 -1.43
CA ASN A 39 2.78 7.02 -0.70
C ASN A 39 4.08 7.32 0.02
N TYR A 40 4.19 6.84 1.26
CA TYR A 40 5.34 7.06 2.12
C TYR A 40 5.76 5.73 2.72
N ASP A 41 6.99 5.33 2.44
CA ASP A 41 7.61 4.16 3.04
C ASP A 41 8.27 4.58 4.36
N ILE A 42 7.86 3.94 5.44
CA ILE A 42 8.41 4.20 6.78
C ILE A 42 9.36 3.06 7.14
N ALA A 43 10.61 3.41 7.44
CA ALA A 43 11.56 2.45 7.98
C ALA A 43 11.60 2.54 9.50
N GLU A 44 11.64 1.38 10.14
CA GLU A 44 11.87 1.23 11.57
C GLU A 44 13.06 0.31 11.79
N GLY A 45 13.89 0.61 12.79
CA GLY A 45 15.08 -0.18 13.08
C GLY A 45 15.79 0.27 14.34
N ILE A 46 16.96 -0.30 14.55
CA ILE A 46 17.82 0.01 15.70
C ILE A 46 19.16 0.53 15.16
N ASP A 47 19.61 1.68 15.65
CA ASP A 47 20.90 2.25 15.26
C ASP A 47 22.08 1.50 15.92
N ALA A 48 23.31 1.84 15.50
CA ALA A 48 24.53 1.21 16.01
C ALA A 48 24.74 1.39 17.54
N ALA A 49 24.03 2.32 18.17
CA ALA A 49 24.05 2.55 19.61
C ALA A 49 22.90 1.82 20.34
N GLY A 50 22.16 0.93 19.66
CA GLY A 50 21.05 0.18 20.23
C GLY A 50 19.75 1.01 20.41
N ARG A 51 19.64 2.19 19.81
CA ARG A 51 18.48 3.07 19.97
C ARG A 51 17.46 2.84 18.85
N PRO A 52 16.17 2.73 19.17
CA PRO A 52 15.12 2.66 18.14
C PRO A 52 15.11 3.93 17.28
N ARG A 53 14.96 3.73 15.97
CA ARG A 53 14.84 4.76 14.96
C ARG A 53 13.63 4.47 14.10
N SER A 54 12.92 5.51 13.71
CA SER A 54 11.82 5.42 12.75
C SER A 54 11.76 6.72 11.95
N GLY A 55 11.41 6.63 10.67
CA GLY A 55 11.31 7.79 9.81
C GLY A 55 10.86 7.46 8.39
N VAL A 56 10.50 8.49 7.64
CA VAL A 56 10.18 8.37 6.21
C VAL A 56 11.45 8.03 5.45
N LEU A 57 11.47 6.88 4.80
CA LEU A 57 12.57 6.40 3.97
C LEU A 57 12.42 6.89 2.53
N GLU A 58 11.21 6.77 1.98
CA GLU A 58 10.91 7.17 0.61
C GLU A 58 9.53 7.84 0.55
N ALA A 59 9.42 8.83 -0.33
CA ALA A 59 8.17 9.46 -0.72
C ALA A 59 7.93 9.25 -2.21
N SER A 60 6.82 8.62 -2.56
CA SER A 60 6.44 8.38 -3.95
C SER A 60 5.12 9.10 -4.26
N TRP A 61 5.16 9.96 -5.28
CA TRP A 61 4.01 10.78 -5.69
C TRP A 61 3.46 10.37 -7.06
N ARG A 62 3.73 9.17 -7.47
CA ARG A 62 3.35 8.56 -8.76
C ARG A 62 2.69 7.20 -8.55
N VAL A 63 2.19 6.63 -9.63
CA VAL A 63 1.81 5.22 -9.68
C VAL A 63 3.04 4.36 -9.33
N GLY A 64 2.89 3.47 -8.39
CA GLY A 64 3.97 2.62 -7.86
C GLY A 64 3.47 1.20 -7.52
N GLY A 65 4.29 0.41 -6.84
CA GLY A 65 4.00 -1.00 -6.52
C GLY A 65 2.67 -1.23 -5.80
N ALA A 66 2.32 -0.38 -4.85
CA ALA A 66 1.05 -0.48 -4.11
C ALA A 66 -0.20 -0.13 -4.95
N THR A 67 -0.03 0.47 -6.13
CA THR A 67 -1.15 0.98 -6.93
C THR A 67 -2.05 -0.14 -7.47
N GLY A 68 -1.52 -1.32 -7.72
CA GLY A 68 -2.32 -2.46 -8.18
C GLY A 68 -3.45 -2.80 -7.21
N ALA A 69 -3.15 -2.91 -5.92
CA ALA A 69 -4.14 -3.16 -4.88
C ALA A 69 -5.15 -2.00 -4.75
N GLU A 70 -4.68 -0.75 -4.82
CA GLU A 70 -5.53 0.44 -4.76
C GLU A 70 -6.53 0.48 -5.92
N VAL A 71 -6.09 0.21 -7.15
CA VAL A 71 -6.99 0.22 -8.33
C VAL A 71 -8.07 -0.84 -8.23
N ILE A 72 -7.74 -2.04 -7.75
CA ILE A 72 -8.73 -3.10 -7.53
C ILE A 72 -9.73 -2.67 -6.46
N ALA A 73 -9.28 -2.11 -5.34
CA ALA A 73 -10.15 -1.63 -4.28
C ALA A 73 -11.10 -0.52 -4.78
N LEU A 74 -10.58 0.47 -5.49
CA LEU A 74 -11.38 1.57 -6.06
C LEU A 74 -12.40 1.06 -7.09
N THR A 75 -12.00 0.08 -7.90
CA THR A 75 -12.90 -0.54 -8.88
C THR A 75 -14.03 -1.29 -8.19
N ALA A 76 -13.72 -2.05 -7.14
CA ALA A 76 -14.74 -2.76 -6.36
C ALA A 76 -15.74 -1.79 -5.70
N PHE A 77 -15.28 -0.72 -5.08
CA PHE A 77 -16.16 0.32 -4.51
C PHE A 77 -17.05 1.01 -5.56
N LYS A 78 -16.53 1.17 -6.78
CA LYS A 78 -17.30 1.73 -7.89
C LYS A 78 -18.39 0.78 -8.38
N GLN A 79 -18.11 -0.52 -8.40
CA GLN A 79 -19.02 -1.56 -8.87
C GLN A 79 -20.09 -1.92 -7.82
N ASP A 80 -19.73 -1.88 -6.55
CA ASP A 80 -20.63 -2.18 -5.43
C ASP A 80 -20.60 -1.04 -4.39
N PRO A 81 -21.52 -0.06 -4.50
CA PRO A 81 -21.61 1.04 -3.54
C PRO A 81 -21.98 0.62 -2.11
N SER A 82 -22.42 -0.61 -1.89
CA SER A 82 -22.70 -1.15 -0.56
C SER A 82 -21.41 -1.54 0.20
N LEU A 83 -20.32 -1.77 -0.53
CA LEU A 83 -19.03 -2.03 0.09
C LEU A 83 -18.58 -0.84 0.94
N HIS A 84 -18.04 -1.11 2.13
CA HIS A 84 -17.43 -0.09 2.96
C HIS A 84 -16.01 -0.44 3.43
N VAL A 85 -15.64 -1.73 3.41
CA VAL A 85 -14.27 -2.20 3.63
C VAL A 85 -13.89 -3.19 2.55
N ILE A 86 -12.69 -3.05 2.03
CA ILE A 86 -12.04 -4.03 1.19
C ILE A 86 -10.57 -4.12 1.60
N ASP A 87 -10.10 -5.34 1.80
CA ASP A 87 -8.71 -5.66 2.07
C ASP A 87 -8.11 -6.32 0.83
N VAL A 88 -7.07 -5.70 0.28
CA VAL A 88 -6.43 -6.13 -0.97
C VAL A 88 -4.92 -6.15 -0.76
N SER A 89 -4.28 -7.26 -1.12
CA SER A 89 -2.84 -7.40 -1.10
C SER A 89 -2.26 -7.39 -2.50
N HIS A 90 -1.14 -6.69 -2.67
CA HIS A 90 -0.24 -6.83 -3.81
C HIS A 90 0.95 -7.66 -3.38
N ILE A 91 1.21 -8.75 -4.09
CA ILE A 91 2.19 -9.76 -3.70
C ILE A 91 3.18 -9.98 -4.83
N GLU A 92 4.45 -10.03 -4.47
CA GLU A 92 5.56 -10.44 -5.34
C GLU A 92 6.23 -11.66 -4.73
N GLU A 93 6.28 -12.75 -5.48
CA GLU A 93 6.98 -13.96 -5.07
C GLU A 93 8.08 -14.28 -6.06
N PHE A 94 9.28 -14.49 -5.53
CA PHE A 94 10.48 -14.78 -6.30
C PHE A 94 10.76 -16.30 -6.32
N GLY A 95 11.37 -16.75 -7.40
CA GLY A 95 11.76 -18.14 -7.62
C GLY A 95 10.81 -18.90 -8.56
N HIS A 96 11.28 -20.08 -8.99
CA HIS A 96 10.53 -20.95 -9.89
C HIS A 96 9.31 -21.59 -9.21
N ASN A 97 8.32 -21.98 -10.01
CA ASN A 97 7.12 -22.72 -9.58
C ASN A 97 6.21 -21.97 -8.62
N ARG A 98 6.27 -20.64 -8.60
CA ARG A 98 5.32 -19.82 -7.88
C ARG A 98 4.00 -19.72 -8.64
N ARG A 99 2.89 -19.73 -7.92
CA ARG A 99 1.55 -19.64 -8.53
C ARG A 99 0.70 -18.70 -7.69
N ALA A 100 -0.02 -17.85 -8.38
CA ALA A 100 -1.04 -17.05 -7.73
C ALA A 100 -2.19 -17.95 -7.23
N PRO A 101 -2.81 -17.63 -6.08
CA PRO A 101 -4.01 -18.32 -5.63
C PRO A 101 -5.18 -18.11 -6.59
N ASP A 102 -6.17 -19.01 -6.52
CA ASP A 102 -7.39 -18.89 -7.31
C ASP A 102 -8.09 -17.55 -7.06
N GLY A 103 -8.52 -16.90 -8.13
CA GLY A 103 -9.18 -15.60 -8.07
C GLY A 103 -8.24 -14.39 -7.95
N ALA A 104 -6.94 -14.59 -7.86
CA ALA A 104 -5.98 -13.48 -7.92
C ALA A 104 -5.87 -12.91 -9.33
N ALA A 105 -5.65 -11.59 -9.42
CA ALA A 105 -5.31 -10.93 -10.67
C ALA A 105 -3.80 -10.98 -10.87
N VAL A 106 -3.33 -11.83 -11.78
CA VAL A 106 -1.90 -11.93 -12.15
C VAL A 106 -1.53 -10.72 -12.99
N LEU A 107 -0.51 -9.98 -12.56
CA LEU A 107 0.00 -8.78 -13.23
C LEU A 107 1.26 -9.07 -14.02
N PHE A 108 2.06 -10.02 -13.55
CA PHE A 108 3.29 -10.46 -14.19
C PHE A 108 3.62 -11.89 -13.77
N GLU A 109 4.05 -12.71 -14.70
CA GLU A 109 4.62 -14.03 -14.46
C GLU A 109 5.72 -14.28 -15.50
N GLY A 110 6.95 -14.50 -15.05
CA GLY A 110 8.08 -14.70 -15.95
C GLY A 110 9.42 -14.44 -15.29
N ASP A 111 10.46 -14.33 -16.14
CA ASP A 111 11.82 -13.95 -15.72
C ASP A 111 11.98 -12.43 -15.78
N ASP A 112 12.15 -11.80 -14.62
CA ASP A 112 12.53 -10.39 -14.55
C ASP A 112 14.05 -10.28 -14.81
N PRO A 113 14.50 -9.35 -15.67
CA PRO A 113 15.93 -9.21 -16.01
C PRO A 113 16.84 -8.90 -14.81
N ARG A 114 16.29 -8.36 -13.72
CA ARG A 114 17.01 -7.97 -12.51
C ARG A 114 16.84 -8.98 -11.40
N ASP A 115 15.61 -9.46 -11.20
CA ASP A 115 15.21 -10.21 -10.02
C ASP A 115 15.03 -11.72 -10.32
N GLY A 116 15.13 -12.13 -11.60
CA GLY A 116 14.95 -13.52 -12.03
C GLY A 116 13.51 -13.98 -12.08
N PRO A 117 13.26 -15.29 -11.97
CA PRO A 117 11.90 -15.82 -12.02
C PRO A 117 11.02 -15.27 -10.91
N MET A 118 9.86 -14.74 -11.27
CA MET A 118 8.93 -14.20 -10.30
C MET A 118 7.50 -14.15 -10.80
N ILE A 119 6.57 -14.03 -9.86
CA ILE A 119 5.15 -13.73 -10.11
C ILE A 119 4.72 -12.52 -9.29
N ARG A 120 3.95 -11.62 -9.91
CA ARG A 120 3.27 -10.49 -9.25
C ARG A 120 1.78 -10.65 -9.42
N TYR A 121 1.05 -10.57 -8.33
CA TYR A 121 -0.40 -10.65 -8.37
C TYR A 121 -1.05 -9.81 -7.29
N THR A 122 -2.32 -9.56 -7.47
CA THR A 122 -3.15 -8.89 -6.48
C THR A 122 -4.31 -9.81 -6.08
N VAL A 123 -4.58 -9.90 -4.79
CA VAL A 123 -5.65 -10.73 -4.25
C VAL A 123 -6.52 -9.92 -3.31
N VAL A 124 -7.83 -10.11 -3.41
CA VAL A 124 -8.79 -9.57 -2.45
C VAL A 124 -8.90 -10.55 -1.29
N ASN A 125 -8.48 -10.12 -0.10
CA ASN A 125 -8.50 -10.95 1.10
C ASN A 125 -9.86 -10.90 1.79
N ARG A 126 -10.54 -9.73 1.76
CA ARG A 126 -11.78 -9.50 2.50
C ARG A 126 -12.60 -8.38 1.88
N MET A 127 -13.91 -8.55 1.88
CA MET A 127 -14.89 -7.51 1.54
C MET A 127 -15.97 -7.46 2.61
N GLU A 128 -16.35 -6.25 3.01
CA GLU A 128 -17.48 -6.03 3.92
C GLU A 128 -18.46 -5.04 3.32
N ARG A 129 -19.74 -5.36 3.46
CA ARG A 129 -20.85 -4.50 3.04
C ARG A 129 -21.47 -3.83 4.26
N ARG A 130 -22.02 -2.65 4.05
CA ARG A 130 -22.83 -1.99 5.07
C ARG A 130 -24.02 -2.87 5.39
N PRO A 131 -24.38 -3.05 6.68
CA PRO A 131 -25.65 -3.65 7.01
C PRO A 131 -26.78 -2.80 6.40
N GLY A 132 -27.73 -3.47 5.76
CA GLY A 132 -28.91 -2.84 5.16
C GLY A 132 -29.82 -2.21 6.21
#